data_38659c72c65790802f39ccc9ef9a78e5
#
_entry.id   38659c72c65790802f39ccc9ef9a78e5
#
_cell.length_a   1.000
_cell.length_b   1.000
_cell.length_c   1.000
_cell.angle_alpha   90.00
_cell.angle_beta   90.00
_cell.angle_gamma   90.00
#
_symmetry.space_group_name_H-M   'P 1'
#
loop_
_entity.id
_entity.type
_entity.pdbx_description
1 polymer ?
#
loop_
_entity_poly.entity_id
_entity_poly.type
_entity_poly.pdbx_seq_one_letter_code
_entity_poly.pdbx_strand_id
1 'polypeptide(L)'
;MAGYLISDTRKVTTHRFIEMKQKHEKISMLTSYDYTTAGIVDRAGIDGILVGDSASNVMAGNGTTLPITIDQMIYHARSVVRAVGRALVVCDMPFGSYQVDPVDGVRNAIRIMKESGCDALKLEGGVEILDTVKRILDAGIPVMGHLGLTPQSINKFGTYAVRAKEEAEAAKLLSDAKALAEVGCFAVVLEKVPAKLAAEVSAAISIPTIGIGAGNGTDGQILVIDDMLGKTNGFSPRFLRRYADLNTVMTDAIGHYVEDVKNCDFPNEKESY
;
A
#
# COMPACT_ATOMS: atom_id res chain seq x y z
N MET A 1 1.88 8.80 25.79
CA MET A 1 1.88 8.50 24.34
C MET A 1 2.02 9.82 23.62
N ALA A 2 2.91 9.92 22.62
CA ALA A 2 2.98 11.12 21.78
C ALA A 2 1.67 11.29 21.02
N GLY A 3 1.12 12.53 20.98
CA GLY A 3 -0.10 12.85 20.24
C GLY A 3 0.11 12.83 18.72
N TYR A 4 -0.97 12.98 17.95
CA TYR A 4 -0.91 13.17 16.50
C TYR A 4 -0.25 14.50 16.14
N LEU A 5 0.46 14.55 15.01
CA LEU A 5 1.05 15.79 14.47
C LEU A 5 0.04 16.66 13.71
N ILE A 6 -1.22 16.21 13.62
CA ILE A 6 -2.33 16.89 12.94
C ILE A 6 -3.47 17.15 13.92
N SER A 7 -4.35 18.10 13.59
CA SER A 7 -5.49 18.48 14.42
C SER A 7 -6.71 17.57 14.28
N ASP A 8 -6.97 17.00 13.08
CA ASP A 8 -8.09 16.08 12.84
C ASP A 8 -7.69 14.65 13.16
N THR A 9 -8.09 14.15 14.32
CA THR A 9 -7.77 12.81 14.81
C THR A 9 -8.90 11.80 14.60
N ARG A 10 -9.98 12.17 13.90
CA ARG A 10 -11.08 11.26 13.60
C ARG A 10 -10.62 10.12 12.71
N LYS A 11 -11.18 8.91 12.91
CA LYS A 11 -10.93 7.74 12.06
C LYS A 11 -11.22 8.06 10.60
N VAL A 12 -10.26 7.79 9.73
CA VAL A 12 -10.44 7.86 8.27
C VAL A 12 -11.14 6.61 7.79
N THR A 13 -12.19 6.80 7.00
CA THR A 13 -13.01 5.71 6.44
C THR A 13 -12.96 5.74 4.92
N THR A 14 -13.46 4.68 4.27
CA THR A 14 -13.60 4.64 2.81
C THR A 14 -14.48 5.79 2.29
N HIS A 15 -15.51 6.17 3.04
CA HIS A 15 -16.35 7.33 2.73
C HIS A 15 -15.56 8.64 2.78
N ARG A 16 -14.67 8.80 3.78
CA ARG A 16 -13.81 9.99 3.87
C ARG A 16 -12.89 10.13 2.65
N PHE A 17 -12.41 9.03 2.07
CA PHE A 17 -11.62 9.07 0.83
C PHE A 17 -12.44 9.67 -0.33
N ILE A 18 -13.70 9.28 -0.47
CA ILE A 18 -14.61 9.82 -1.50
C ILE A 18 -14.87 11.32 -1.25
N GLU A 19 -15.11 11.73 0.00
CA GLU A 19 -15.27 13.15 0.35
C GLU A 19 -14.02 13.97 0.03
N MET A 20 -12.82 13.44 0.29
CA MET A 20 -11.56 14.12 0.00
C MET A 20 -11.43 14.40 -1.50
N LYS A 21 -11.75 13.42 -2.37
CA LYS A 21 -11.81 13.66 -3.82
C LYS A 21 -12.79 14.77 -4.19
N GLN A 22 -14.03 14.70 -3.65
CA GLN A 22 -15.06 15.71 -3.94
C GLN A 22 -14.65 17.13 -3.50
N LYS A 23 -13.84 17.23 -2.45
CA LYS A 23 -13.32 18.49 -1.92
C LYS A 23 -11.97 18.88 -2.52
N HIS A 24 -11.42 18.11 -3.45
CA HIS A 24 -10.08 18.27 -4.01
C HIS A 24 -8.96 18.26 -2.94
N GLU A 25 -9.19 17.58 -1.81
CA GLU A 25 -8.19 17.30 -0.79
C GLU A 25 -7.34 16.11 -1.21
N LYS A 26 -6.01 16.26 -1.18
CA LYS A 26 -5.10 15.16 -1.56
C LYS A 26 -5.02 14.09 -0.47
N ILE A 27 -5.07 12.82 -0.89
CA ILE A 27 -4.99 11.65 -0.02
C ILE A 27 -3.54 11.21 0.07
N SER A 28 -3.02 11.10 1.28
CA SER A 28 -1.68 10.58 1.55
C SER A 28 -1.74 9.14 2.03
N MET A 29 -0.96 8.25 1.40
CA MET A 29 -0.85 6.86 1.80
C MET A 29 0.61 6.41 1.87
N LEU A 30 0.89 5.48 2.77
CA LEU A 30 2.16 4.75 2.86
C LEU A 30 1.89 3.28 3.13
N THR A 31 2.83 2.42 2.74
CA THR A 31 2.79 1.04 3.23
C THR A 31 3.24 0.97 4.69
N SER A 32 2.83 -0.06 5.41
CA SER A 32 3.44 -0.46 6.68
C SER A 32 3.19 -1.95 6.93
N TYR A 33 4.08 -2.59 7.70
CA TYR A 33 4.08 -4.05 7.83
C TYR A 33 4.23 -4.52 9.28
N ASP A 34 4.49 -3.61 10.22
CA ASP A 34 4.70 -3.93 11.63
C ASP A 34 4.06 -2.89 12.56
N TYR A 35 3.94 -3.26 13.84
CA TYR A 35 3.30 -2.46 14.88
C TYR A 35 4.00 -1.12 15.13
N THR A 36 5.32 -1.12 15.25
CA THR A 36 6.09 0.07 15.65
C THR A 36 6.06 1.12 14.55
N THR A 37 6.34 0.70 13.30
CA THR A 37 6.33 1.58 12.14
C THR A 37 4.93 2.11 11.86
N ALA A 38 3.89 1.26 11.93
CA ALA A 38 2.51 1.69 11.73
C ALA A 38 2.07 2.77 12.74
N GLY A 39 2.48 2.63 14.00
CA GLY A 39 2.19 3.65 15.03
C GLY A 39 2.89 4.99 14.77
N ILE A 40 4.09 4.99 14.17
CA ILE A 40 4.78 6.21 13.77
C ILE A 40 4.05 6.87 12.59
N VAL A 41 3.70 6.08 11.59
CA VAL A 41 3.01 6.53 10.37
C VAL A 41 1.63 7.11 10.70
N ASP A 42 0.85 6.45 11.56
CA ASP A 42 -0.46 6.93 11.99
C ASP A 42 -0.38 8.27 12.73
N ARG A 43 0.57 8.38 13.70
CA ARG A 43 0.78 9.65 14.44
C ARG A 43 1.29 10.79 13.54
N ALA A 44 1.98 10.47 12.45
CA ALA A 44 2.39 11.48 11.46
C ALA A 44 1.21 12.07 10.69
N GLY A 45 0.01 11.47 10.78
CA GLY A 45 -1.21 12.00 10.20
C GLY A 45 -1.52 11.50 8.80
N ILE A 46 -0.96 10.35 8.41
CA ILE A 46 -1.29 9.71 7.11
C ILE A 46 -2.79 9.41 7.02
N ASP A 47 -3.38 9.50 5.83
CA ASP A 47 -4.81 9.22 5.64
C ASP A 47 -5.10 7.72 5.47
N GLY A 48 -4.19 7.00 4.82
CA GLY A 48 -4.31 5.56 4.63
C GLY A 48 -3.00 4.82 4.78
N ILE A 49 -3.08 3.61 5.30
CA ILE A 49 -1.97 2.67 5.38
C ILE A 49 -2.31 1.44 4.55
N LEU A 50 -1.41 1.05 3.65
CA LEU A 50 -1.50 -0.18 2.91
C LEU A 50 -0.60 -1.24 3.54
N VAL A 51 -1.18 -2.35 3.96
CA VAL A 51 -0.41 -3.56 4.22
C VAL A 51 -0.24 -4.25 2.87
N GLY A 52 0.83 -3.87 2.17
CA GLY A 52 1.11 -4.30 0.81
C GLY A 52 1.74 -5.68 0.72
N ASP A 53 1.46 -6.41 -0.35
CA ASP A 53 2.18 -7.65 -0.67
C ASP A 53 3.67 -7.40 -1.01
N SER A 54 4.06 -6.14 -1.18
CA SER A 54 5.45 -5.66 -1.17
C SER A 54 6.22 -6.04 0.11
N ALA A 55 5.53 -6.47 1.19
CA ALA A 55 6.16 -7.14 2.33
C ALA A 55 6.99 -8.36 1.91
N SER A 56 6.60 -9.05 0.83
CA SER A 56 7.39 -10.11 0.22
C SER A 56 8.81 -9.64 -0.13
N ASN A 57 8.94 -8.44 -0.66
CA ASN A 57 10.24 -7.88 -1.04
C ASN A 57 10.98 -7.28 0.18
N VAL A 58 10.37 -6.31 0.88
CA VAL A 58 11.07 -5.47 1.86
C VAL A 58 11.18 -6.11 3.24
N MET A 59 10.32 -7.08 3.57
CA MET A 59 10.34 -7.78 4.86
C MET A 59 10.91 -9.20 4.74
N ALA A 60 10.58 -9.94 3.66
CA ALA A 60 11.00 -11.32 3.48
C ALA A 60 12.17 -11.49 2.50
N GLY A 61 12.57 -10.43 1.76
CA GLY A 61 13.71 -10.46 0.85
C GLY A 61 13.48 -11.23 -0.45
N ASN A 62 12.23 -11.51 -0.81
CA ASN A 62 11.91 -12.17 -2.08
C ASN A 62 12.07 -11.21 -3.28
N GLY A 63 12.40 -11.76 -4.45
CA GLY A 63 12.56 -10.98 -5.68
C GLY A 63 11.25 -10.40 -6.26
N THR A 64 10.09 -10.94 -5.86
CA THR A 64 8.76 -10.53 -6.32
C THR A 64 7.76 -10.56 -5.18
N THR A 65 6.54 -10.03 -5.41
CA THR A 65 5.44 -10.10 -4.44
C THR A 65 4.75 -11.48 -4.42
N LEU A 66 4.99 -12.34 -5.42
CA LEU A 66 4.27 -13.59 -5.63
C LEU A 66 4.37 -14.62 -4.47
N PRO A 67 5.50 -14.78 -3.76
CA PRO A 67 5.63 -15.83 -2.75
C PRO A 67 4.87 -15.58 -1.45
N ILE A 68 4.45 -14.34 -1.16
CA ILE A 68 3.80 -14.03 0.12
C ILE A 68 2.45 -14.72 0.23
N THR A 69 2.18 -15.33 1.39
CA THR A 69 0.97 -16.08 1.65
C THR A 69 -0.10 -15.25 2.35
N ILE A 70 -1.36 -15.72 2.34
CA ILE A 70 -2.45 -15.11 3.10
C ILE A 70 -2.11 -15.05 4.60
N ASP A 71 -1.51 -16.09 5.17
CA ASP A 71 -1.16 -16.14 6.59
C ASP A 71 -0.14 -15.06 6.96
N GLN A 72 0.85 -14.84 6.09
CA GLN A 72 1.82 -13.76 6.26
C GLN A 72 1.16 -12.38 6.14
N MET A 73 0.27 -12.20 5.16
CA MET A 73 -0.49 -10.94 5.02
C MET A 73 -1.36 -10.66 6.25
N ILE A 74 -2.04 -11.67 6.77
CA ILE A 74 -2.83 -11.56 8.00
C ILE A 74 -1.94 -11.21 9.19
N TYR A 75 -0.75 -11.81 9.31
CA TYR A 75 0.20 -11.48 10.38
C TYR A 75 0.61 -10.01 10.34
N HIS A 76 1.02 -9.50 9.18
CA HIS A 76 1.39 -8.11 8.99
C HIS A 76 0.19 -7.17 9.25
N ALA A 77 -0.97 -7.46 8.66
CA ALA A 77 -2.16 -6.63 8.81
C ALA A 77 -2.62 -6.54 10.27
N ARG A 78 -2.61 -7.66 11.00
CA ARG A 78 -2.94 -7.69 12.44
C ARG A 78 -1.98 -6.83 13.26
N SER A 79 -0.70 -6.83 12.93
CA SER A 79 0.32 -6.01 13.59
C SER A 79 0.07 -4.52 13.36
N VAL A 80 -0.24 -4.15 12.12
CA VAL A 80 -0.54 -2.77 11.73
C VAL A 80 -1.83 -2.28 12.39
N VAL A 81 -2.92 -3.03 12.29
CA VAL A 81 -4.24 -2.65 12.84
C VAL A 81 -4.17 -2.35 14.34
N ARG A 82 -3.39 -3.12 15.11
CA ARG A 82 -3.22 -2.88 16.56
C ARG A 82 -2.55 -1.56 16.90
N ALA A 83 -1.80 -0.99 15.98
CA ALA A 83 -1.04 0.25 16.19
C ALA A 83 -1.76 1.50 15.71
N VAL A 84 -2.78 1.34 14.84
CA VAL A 84 -3.41 2.42 14.10
C VAL A 84 -4.74 2.83 14.75
N GLY A 85 -4.87 4.11 15.08
CA GLY A 85 -6.10 4.66 15.63
C GLY A 85 -6.88 5.50 14.60
N ARG A 86 -6.20 6.18 13.68
CA ARG A 86 -6.80 7.15 12.75
C ARG A 86 -6.86 6.66 11.30
N ALA A 87 -5.73 6.28 10.72
CA ALA A 87 -5.62 5.98 9.28
C ALA A 87 -6.52 4.82 8.85
N LEU A 88 -7.03 4.88 7.62
CA LEU A 88 -7.69 3.75 6.97
C LEU A 88 -6.67 2.66 6.70
N VAL A 89 -6.91 1.43 7.16
CA VAL A 89 -6.01 0.29 6.93
C VAL A 89 -6.55 -0.59 5.81
N VAL A 90 -5.84 -0.65 4.71
CA VAL A 90 -6.13 -1.51 3.55
C VAL A 90 -5.13 -2.67 3.52
N CYS A 91 -5.57 -3.90 3.27
CA CYS A 91 -4.69 -5.06 3.13
C CYS A 91 -4.76 -5.62 1.71
N ASP A 92 -3.61 -5.94 1.12
CA ASP A 92 -3.56 -6.63 -0.16
C ASP A 92 -4.03 -8.08 -0.03
N MET A 93 -4.84 -8.50 -1.00
CA MET A 93 -5.04 -9.91 -1.25
C MET A 93 -3.85 -10.43 -2.06
N PRO A 94 -3.06 -11.41 -1.54
CA PRO A 94 -1.87 -11.88 -2.22
C PRO A 94 -2.20 -12.68 -3.47
N PHE A 95 -1.22 -12.80 -4.37
CA PHE A 95 -1.35 -13.61 -5.60
C PHE A 95 -1.83 -15.03 -5.30
N GLY A 96 -2.77 -15.53 -6.13
CA GLY A 96 -3.37 -16.85 -6.01
C GLY A 96 -4.55 -16.92 -5.04
N SER A 97 -4.86 -15.86 -4.30
CA SER A 97 -5.94 -15.85 -3.31
C SER A 97 -7.32 -15.45 -3.86
N TYR A 98 -7.39 -14.88 -5.08
CA TYR A 98 -8.64 -14.38 -5.66
C TYR A 98 -8.76 -14.57 -7.17
N GLN A 99 -7.70 -15.03 -7.85
CA GLN A 99 -7.66 -15.18 -9.31
C GLN A 99 -8.25 -16.50 -9.80
N VAL A 100 -8.28 -17.54 -8.97
CA VAL A 100 -8.69 -18.89 -9.37
C VAL A 100 -10.19 -18.99 -9.50
N ASP A 101 -10.92 -18.56 -8.47
CA ASP A 101 -12.37 -18.69 -8.38
C ASP A 101 -12.95 -17.54 -7.52
N PRO A 102 -14.05 -16.90 -7.91
CA PRO A 102 -14.67 -15.85 -7.13
C PRO A 102 -15.14 -16.28 -5.74
N VAL A 103 -15.56 -17.54 -5.56
CA VAL A 103 -15.97 -18.08 -4.24
C VAL A 103 -14.78 -18.16 -3.31
N ASP A 104 -13.63 -18.66 -3.80
CA ASP A 104 -12.39 -18.68 -3.03
C ASP A 104 -11.89 -17.25 -2.73
N GLY A 105 -12.04 -16.34 -3.69
CA GLY A 105 -11.76 -14.93 -3.47
C GLY A 105 -12.54 -14.35 -2.28
N VAL A 106 -13.84 -14.60 -2.21
CA VAL A 106 -14.69 -14.18 -1.07
C VAL A 106 -14.29 -14.84 0.24
N ARG A 107 -14.01 -16.15 0.24
CA ARG A 107 -13.56 -16.88 1.44
C ARG A 107 -12.26 -16.28 2.00
N ASN A 108 -11.31 -16.03 1.12
CA ASN A 108 -10.02 -15.45 1.49
C ASN A 108 -10.16 -14.00 1.96
N ALA A 109 -11.02 -13.20 1.31
CA ALA A 109 -11.35 -11.85 1.72
C ALA A 109 -11.96 -11.82 3.13
N ILE A 110 -12.97 -12.65 3.40
CA ILE A 110 -13.59 -12.78 4.73
C ILE A 110 -12.55 -13.19 5.76
N ARG A 111 -11.67 -14.12 5.42
CA ARG A 111 -10.61 -14.60 6.31
C ARG A 111 -9.65 -13.46 6.69
N ILE A 112 -9.16 -12.70 5.71
CA ILE A 112 -8.25 -11.57 5.97
C ILE A 112 -8.94 -10.53 6.85
N MET A 113 -10.17 -10.12 6.53
CA MET A 113 -10.93 -9.15 7.31
C MET A 113 -11.13 -9.59 8.77
N LYS A 114 -11.58 -10.81 8.98
CA LYS A 114 -11.88 -11.34 10.33
C LYS A 114 -10.64 -11.54 11.18
N GLU A 115 -9.55 -12.04 10.59
CA GLU A 115 -8.35 -12.39 11.35
C GLU A 115 -7.43 -11.21 11.57
N SER A 116 -7.43 -10.19 10.69
CA SER A 116 -6.58 -9.01 10.82
C SER A 116 -7.28 -7.81 11.46
N GLY A 117 -8.59 -7.63 11.16
CA GLY A 117 -9.35 -6.45 11.55
C GLY A 117 -9.08 -5.22 10.68
N CYS A 118 -8.50 -5.37 9.47
CA CYS A 118 -8.32 -4.26 8.52
C CYS A 118 -9.67 -3.71 8.04
N ASP A 119 -9.66 -2.47 7.52
CA ASP A 119 -10.88 -1.76 7.13
C ASP A 119 -11.33 -2.09 5.69
N ALA A 120 -10.40 -2.48 4.81
CA ALA A 120 -10.65 -2.74 3.39
C ALA A 120 -9.58 -3.64 2.78
N LEU A 121 -9.83 -4.15 1.56
CA LEU A 121 -8.89 -4.98 0.80
C LEU A 121 -8.49 -4.32 -0.51
N LYS A 122 -7.28 -4.65 -1.03
CA LYS A 122 -6.84 -4.25 -2.37
C LYS A 122 -6.65 -5.48 -3.25
N LEU A 123 -7.10 -5.39 -4.51
CA LEU A 123 -6.98 -6.42 -5.54
C LEU A 123 -6.40 -5.82 -6.81
N GLU A 124 -5.54 -6.59 -7.48
CA GLU A 124 -4.88 -6.21 -8.73
C GLU A 124 -5.60 -6.82 -9.94
N GLY A 125 -5.98 -5.98 -10.88
CA GLY A 125 -6.63 -6.35 -12.13
C GLY A 125 -7.83 -5.46 -12.45
N GLY A 126 -8.32 -5.58 -13.70
CA GLY A 126 -9.47 -4.86 -14.23
C GLY A 126 -10.68 -5.78 -14.40
N VAL A 127 -11.26 -5.76 -15.60
CA VAL A 127 -12.47 -6.53 -15.93
C VAL A 127 -12.31 -8.04 -15.72
N GLU A 128 -11.09 -8.57 -15.80
CA GLU A 128 -10.77 -9.99 -15.61
C GLU A 128 -11.03 -10.51 -14.19
N ILE A 129 -11.07 -9.63 -13.18
CA ILE A 129 -11.37 -9.99 -11.79
C ILE A 129 -12.68 -9.37 -11.29
N LEU A 130 -13.45 -8.74 -12.17
CA LEU A 130 -14.61 -7.93 -11.78
C LEU A 130 -15.71 -8.73 -11.06
N ASP A 131 -15.92 -10.01 -11.44
CA ASP A 131 -16.87 -10.89 -10.75
C ASP A 131 -16.42 -11.17 -9.31
N THR A 132 -15.12 -11.43 -9.09
CA THR A 132 -14.57 -11.59 -7.76
C THR A 132 -14.74 -10.31 -6.93
N VAL A 133 -14.40 -9.15 -7.50
CA VAL A 133 -14.54 -7.85 -6.84
C VAL A 133 -16.00 -7.62 -6.43
N LYS A 134 -16.94 -7.83 -7.36
CA LYS A 134 -18.37 -7.68 -7.10
C LYS A 134 -18.84 -8.54 -5.94
N ARG A 135 -18.46 -9.82 -5.92
CA ARG A 135 -18.87 -10.75 -4.85
C ARG A 135 -18.27 -10.40 -3.49
N ILE A 136 -17.05 -9.87 -3.45
CA ILE A 136 -16.43 -9.36 -2.22
C ILE A 136 -17.18 -8.14 -1.71
N LEU A 137 -17.55 -7.20 -2.60
CA LEU A 137 -18.38 -6.03 -2.26
C LEU A 137 -19.77 -6.43 -1.77
N ASP A 138 -20.43 -7.40 -2.44
CA ASP A 138 -21.74 -7.94 -2.05
C ASP A 138 -21.70 -8.61 -0.65
N ALA A 139 -20.52 -9.13 -0.24
CA ALA A 139 -20.27 -9.64 1.11
C ALA A 139 -20.06 -8.55 2.17
N GLY A 140 -20.12 -7.26 1.77
CA GLY A 140 -19.98 -6.11 2.67
C GLY A 140 -18.53 -5.68 2.92
N ILE A 141 -17.56 -6.14 2.11
CA ILE A 141 -16.14 -5.82 2.26
C ILE A 141 -15.75 -4.73 1.27
N PRO A 142 -15.24 -3.56 1.72
CA PRO A 142 -14.80 -2.51 0.81
C PRO A 142 -13.55 -2.93 0.01
N VAL A 143 -13.52 -2.59 -1.28
CA VAL A 143 -12.43 -2.94 -2.19
C VAL A 143 -11.80 -1.69 -2.78
N MET A 144 -10.47 -1.66 -2.78
CA MET A 144 -9.61 -0.79 -3.56
C MET A 144 -9.09 -1.56 -4.79
N GLY A 145 -9.28 -1.04 -6.00
CA GLY A 145 -8.71 -1.62 -7.20
C GLY A 145 -7.24 -1.24 -7.38
N HIS A 146 -6.52 -1.96 -8.26
CA HIS A 146 -5.15 -1.61 -8.63
C HIS A 146 -4.91 -1.90 -10.11
N LEU A 147 -4.55 -0.88 -10.87
CA LEU A 147 -4.35 -0.90 -12.32
C LEU A 147 -2.98 -0.32 -12.73
N GLY A 148 -2.60 -0.56 -13.97
CA GLY A 148 -1.32 -0.16 -14.54
C GLY A 148 -0.29 -1.27 -14.39
N LEU A 149 0.85 -0.99 -13.78
CA LEU A 149 1.78 -2.04 -13.37
C LEU A 149 1.20 -2.73 -12.14
N THR A 150 0.85 -3.99 -12.28
CA THR A 150 0.38 -4.84 -11.20
C THR A 150 1.49 -5.85 -10.86
N PRO A 151 2.20 -5.72 -9.73
CA PRO A 151 3.35 -6.59 -9.40
C PRO A 151 3.01 -8.07 -9.39
N GLN A 152 1.78 -8.45 -9.07
CA GLN A 152 1.32 -9.84 -9.14
C GLN A 152 1.31 -10.40 -10.57
N SER A 153 1.28 -9.53 -11.58
CA SER A 153 1.37 -9.91 -13.00
C SER A 153 2.79 -9.79 -13.59
N ILE A 154 3.83 -9.67 -12.75
CA ILE A 154 5.20 -9.39 -13.22
C ILE A 154 5.72 -10.40 -14.23
N ASN A 155 5.42 -11.68 -14.07
CA ASN A 155 5.83 -12.72 -15.00
C ASN A 155 5.13 -12.59 -16.36
N LYS A 156 3.88 -12.10 -16.40
CA LYS A 156 3.15 -11.80 -17.63
C LYS A 156 3.75 -10.59 -18.34
N PHE A 157 4.15 -9.57 -17.59
CA PHE A 157 4.74 -8.36 -18.15
C PHE A 157 6.21 -8.50 -18.52
N GLY A 158 6.95 -9.37 -17.83
CA GLY A 158 8.38 -9.59 -18.03
C GLY A 158 9.28 -8.40 -17.64
N THR A 159 8.71 -7.30 -17.16
CA THR A 159 9.42 -6.07 -16.82
C THR A 159 8.61 -5.17 -15.91
N TYR A 160 9.30 -4.35 -15.10
CA TYR A 160 8.71 -3.25 -14.30
C TYR A 160 8.61 -1.92 -15.09
N ALA A 161 8.51 -1.95 -16.42
CA ALA A 161 8.38 -0.75 -17.24
C ALA A 161 7.03 -0.05 -17.03
N VAL A 162 6.96 1.24 -17.40
CA VAL A 162 5.73 2.04 -17.42
C VAL A 162 4.72 1.37 -18.36
N ARG A 163 3.48 1.18 -17.87
CA ARG A 163 2.36 0.57 -18.58
C ARG A 163 1.50 1.61 -19.30
N ALA A 164 0.60 1.13 -20.14
CA ALA A 164 -0.41 1.95 -20.84
C ALA A 164 0.21 3.14 -21.64
N LYS A 165 1.34 2.90 -22.30
CA LYS A 165 1.94 3.85 -23.24
C LYS A 165 1.27 3.78 -24.59
N GLU A 166 0.88 2.58 -25.03
CA GLU A 166 0.21 2.33 -26.28
C GLU A 166 -1.28 2.61 -26.17
N GLU A 167 -1.91 3.12 -27.25
CA GLU A 167 -3.29 3.57 -27.26
C GLU A 167 -4.28 2.49 -26.79
N ALA A 168 -4.11 1.25 -27.24
CA ALA A 168 -4.98 0.13 -26.87
C ALA A 168 -4.90 -0.18 -25.37
N GLU A 169 -3.68 -0.15 -24.78
CA GLU A 169 -3.50 -0.38 -23.34
C GLU A 169 -4.03 0.79 -22.53
N ALA A 170 -3.88 2.03 -23.02
CA ALA A 170 -4.42 3.22 -22.39
C ALA A 170 -5.96 3.21 -22.38
N ALA A 171 -6.58 2.85 -23.49
CA ALA A 171 -8.03 2.69 -23.59
C ALA A 171 -8.55 1.59 -22.66
N LYS A 172 -7.83 0.45 -22.56
CA LYS A 172 -8.16 -0.61 -21.62
C LYS A 172 -8.08 -0.13 -20.19
N LEU A 173 -7.00 0.58 -19.80
CA LEU A 173 -6.82 1.10 -18.45
C LEU A 173 -8.01 2.01 -18.04
N LEU A 174 -8.42 2.91 -18.92
CA LEU A 174 -9.57 3.80 -18.69
C LEU A 174 -10.87 3.01 -18.55
N SER A 175 -11.09 2.01 -19.41
CA SER A 175 -12.26 1.13 -19.34
C SER A 175 -12.30 0.34 -18.03
N ASP A 176 -11.17 -0.25 -17.63
CA ASP A 176 -11.05 -1.00 -16.38
C ASP A 176 -11.31 -0.12 -15.15
N ALA A 177 -10.77 1.11 -15.14
CA ALA A 177 -10.99 2.05 -14.04
C ALA A 177 -12.48 2.43 -13.90
N LYS A 178 -13.19 2.64 -15.02
CA LYS A 178 -14.63 2.88 -15.01
C LYS A 178 -15.39 1.67 -14.48
N ALA A 179 -15.07 0.46 -14.95
CA ALA A 179 -15.72 -0.76 -14.49
C ALA A 179 -15.54 -0.99 -12.99
N LEU A 180 -14.32 -0.74 -12.45
CA LEU A 180 -14.05 -0.81 -11.01
C LEU A 180 -14.83 0.24 -10.21
N ALA A 181 -15.00 1.45 -10.76
CA ALA A 181 -15.81 2.48 -10.11
C ALA A 181 -17.31 2.12 -10.13
N GLU A 182 -17.81 1.63 -11.27
CA GLU A 182 -19.21 1.24 -11.45
C GLU A 182 -19.61 0.04 -10.58
N VAL A 183 -18.73 -0.94 -10.39
CA VAL A 183 -19.00 -2.11 -9.53
C VAL A 183 -19.00 -1.75 -8.05
N GLY A 184 -18.45 -0.60 -7.64
CA GLY A 184 -18.50 -0.09 -6.27
C GLY A 184 -17.18 -0.10 -5.50
N CYS A 185 -16.02 -0.22 -6.17
CA CYS A 185 -14.76 0.04 -5.52
C CYS A 185 -14.74 1.46 -4.92
N PHE A 186 -14.11 1.64 -3.74
CA PHE A 186 -14.05 2.96 -3.11
C PHE A 186 -12.85 3.81 -3.57
N ALA A 187 -11.82 3.20 -4.16
CA ALA A 187 -10.63 3.85 -4.71
C ALA A 187 -9.92 2.94 -5.71
N VAL A 188 -9.01 3.49 -6.52
CA VAL A 188 -8.16 2.74 -7.46
C VAL A 188 -6.73 3.23 -7.37
N VAL A 189 -5.76 2.32 -7.18
CA VAL A 189 -4.32 2.60 -7.33
C VAL A 189 -3.99 2.62 -8.83
N LEU A 190 -3.21 3.60 -9.26
CA LEU A 190 -2.62 3.70 -10.59
C LEU A 190 -1.09 3.65 -10.45
N GLU A 191 -0.49 2.53 -10.87
CA GLU A 191 0.96 2.33 -10.76
C GLU A 191 1.67 2.41 -12.10
N LYS A 192 2.74 3.23 -12.15
CA LYS A 192 3.66 3.35 -13.29
C LYS A 192 2.94 3.49 -14.64
N VAL A 193 2.04 4.47 -14.72
CA VAL A 193 1.33 4.86 -15.94
C VAL A 193 1.71 6.30 -16.34
N PRO A 194 1.56 6.71 -17.62
CA PRO A 194 1.81 8.10 -18.01
C PRO A 194 0.99 9.09 -17.20
N ALA A 195 1.61 10.17 -16.72
CA ALA A 195 0.98 11.17 -15.85
C ALA A 195 -0.28 11.80 -16.47
N LYS A 196 -0.26 12.05 -17.79
CA LYS A 196 -1.42 12.59 -18.52
C LYS A 196 -2.60 11.62 -18.48
N LEU A 197 -2.36 10.33 -18.76
CA LEU A 197 -3.40 9.30 -18.72
C LEU A 197 -3.94 9.14 -17.29
N ALA A 198 -3.09 9.15 -16.27
CA ALA A 198 -3.53 9.07 -14.88
C ALA A 198 -4.47 10.23 -14.51
N ALA A 199 -4.17 11.46 -14.96
CA ALA A 199 -5.04 12.61 -14.76
C ALA A 199 -6.39 12.46 -15.51
N GLU A 200 -6.37 11.95 -16.73
CA GLU A 200 -7.58 11.66 -17.51
C GLU A 200 -8.44 10.60 -16.82
N VAL A 201 -7.85 9.51 -16.33
CA VAL A 201 -8.56 8.49 -15.55
C VAL A 201 -9.16 9.09 -14.28
N SER A 202 -8.38 9.90 -13.54
CA SER A 202 -8.84 10.55 -12.30
C SER A 202 -10.05 11.45 -12.53
N ALA A 203 -10.08 12.16 -13.66
CA ALA A 203 -11.21 13.01 -14.02
C ALA A 203 -12.43 12.21 -14.52
N ALA A 204 -12.23 11.00 -15.06
CA ALA A 204 -13.27 10.20 -15.70
C ALA A 204 -14.05 9.30 -14.73
N ILE A 205 -13.60 9.11 -13.49
CA ILE A 205 -14.25 8.25 -12.49
C ILE A 205 -14.61 9.03 -11.22
N SER A 206 -15.65 8.58 -10.52
CA SER A 206 -16.16 9.23 -9.30
C SER A 206 -15.38 8.91 -8.03
N ILE A 207 -14.64 7.79 -8.04
CA ILE A 207 -13.85 7.33 -6.89
C ILE A 207 -12.41 7.87 -6.95
N PRO A 208 -11.72 8.01 -5.78
CA PRO A 208 -10.35 8.51 -5.75
C PRO A 208 -9.36 7.59 -6.47
N THR A 209 -8.40 8.22 -7.15
CA THR A 209 -7.22 7.56 -7.70
C THR A 209 -6.00 7.83 -6.83
N ILE A 210 -5.23 6.78 -6.52
CA ILE A 210 -4.01 6.85 -5.71
C ILE A 210 -2.82 6.51 -6.61
N GLY A 211 -1.95 7.48 -6.85
CA GLY A 211 -0.82 7.31 -7.78
C GLY A 211 0.43 6.79 -7.09
N ILE A 212 1.15 5.92 -7.80
CA ILE A 212 2.56 5.60 -7.55
C ILE A 212 3.30 5.53 -8.89
N GLY A 213 4.18 6.49 -9.14
CA GLY A 213 4.80 6.63 -10.46
C GLY A 213 3.80 7.00 -11.58
N ALA A 214 2.73 7.71 -11.24
CA ALA A 214 1.63 8.09 -12.14
C ALA A 214 1.46 9.64 -12.25
N GLY A 215 2.44 10.41 -11.80
CA GLY A 215 2.37 11.87 -11.76
C GLY A 215 1.52 12.39 -10.61
N ASN A 216 1.30 13.71 -10.57
CA ASN A 216 0.58 14.41 -9.49
C ASN A 216 -0.88 14.74 -9.81
N GLY A 217 -1.38 14.31 -10.96
CA GLY A 217 -2.76 14.52 -11.41
C GLY A 217 -3.79 13.57 -10.76
N THR A 218 -3.36 12.62 -9.95
CA THR A 218 -4.21 11.73 -9.16
C THR A 218 -4.71 12.39 -7.89
N ASP A 219 -5.75 11.82 -7.27
CA ASP A 219 -6.35 12.37 -6.04
C ASP A 219 -5.49 12.12 -4.80
N GLY A 220 -4.63 11.12 -4.83
CA GLY A 220 -3.68 10.81 -3.77
C GLY A 220 -2.39 10.19 -4.27
N GLN A 221 -1.46 9.91 -3.34
CA GLN A 221 -0.17 9.27 -3.61
C GLN A 221 0.12 8.20 -2.58
N ILE A 222 0.80 7.13 -3.01
CA ILE A 222 1.33 6.09 -2.12
C ILE A 222 2.79 5.80 -2.44
N LEU A 223 3.58 5.49 -1.43
CA LEU A 223 4.94 4.95 -1.55
C LEU A 223 5.14 3.77 -0.60
N VAL A 224 6.09 2.90 -0.94
CA VAL A 224 6.63 1.91 -0.01
C VAL A 224 7.46 2.64 1.05
N ILE A 225 7.14 2.46 2.32
CA ILE A 225 7.75 3.22 3.42
C ILE A 225 9.26 3.00 3.51
N ASP A 226 9.72 1.76 3.31
CA ASP A 226 11.14 1.42 3.39
C ASP A 226 11.95 2.12 2.29
N ASP A 227 11.37 2.29 1.11
CA ASP A 227 11.96 3.03 0.00
C ASP A 227 11.96 4.54 0.28
N MET A 228 10.83 5.08 0.75
CA MET A 228 10.65 6.49 1.05
C MET A 228 11.57 6.98 2.17
N LEU A 229 11.80 6.14 3.18
CA LEU A 229 12.71 6.44 4.29
C LEU A 229 14.17 6.06 3.99
N GLY A 230 14.47 5.50 2.83
CA GLY A 230 15.84 5.13 2.45
C GLY A 230 16.41 3.96 3.24
N LYS A 231 15.59 3.02 3.72
CA LYS A 231 16.05 1.76 4.31
C LYS A 231 16.52 0.78 3.24
N THR A 232 15.82 0.74 2.10
CA THR A 232 16.16 -0.09 0.95
C THR A 232 17.35 0.50 0.22
N ASN A 233 18.44 -0.25 0.13
CA ASN A 233 19.63 0.17 -0.60
C ASN A 233 19.53 -0.20 -2.08
N GLY A 234 20.06 0.67 -2.96
CA GLY A 234 20.18 0.40 -4.41
C GLY A 234 18.92 0.58 -5.24
N PHE A 235 17.72 0.68 -4.64
CA PHE A 235 16.47 0.92 -5.36
C PHE A 235 16.15 2.42 -5.42
N SER A 236 16.26 3.04 -6.61
CA SER A 236 16.02 4.47 -6.80
C SER A 236 15.33 4.76 -8.15
N PRO A 237 14.06 4.34 -8.31
CA PRO A 237 13.31 4.66 -9.52
C PRO A 237 13.00 6.15 -9.60
N ARG A 238 12.81 6.68 -10.81
CA ARG A 238 12.56 8.11 -11.06
C ARG A 238 11.42 8.71 -10.25
N PHE A 239 10.40 7.93 -9.91
CA PHE A 239 9.22 8.40 -9.18
C PHE A 239 9.42 8.45 -7.67
N LEU A 240 10.48 7.81 -7.14
CA LEU A 240 10.76 7.75 -5.72
C LEU A 240 11.47 9.02 -5.26
N ARG A 241 10.88 9.73 -4.30
CA ARG A 241 11.56 10.74 -3.51
C ARG A 241 11.90 10.13 -2.14
N ARG A 242 13.17 10.12 -1.78
CA ARG A 242 13.61 9.78 -0.44
C ARG A 242 13.47 10.99 0.47
N TYR A 243 12.89 10.80 1.64
CA TYR A 243 12.71 11.82 2.67
C TYR A 243 13.69 11.66 3.84
N ALA A 244 14.37 10.52 3.90
CA ALA A 244 15.42 10.22 4.87
C ALA A 244 16.43 9.23 4.25
N ASP A 245 17.54 9.01 4.94
CA ASP A 245 18.53 7.95 4.66
C ASP A 245 18.70 7.09 5.90
N LEU A 246 17.68 6.30 6.22
CA LEU A 246 17.72 5.43 7.39
C LEU A 246 18.71 4.29 7.24
N ASN A 247 19.10 3.90 6.04
CA ASN A 247 20.14 2.89 5.85
C ASN A 247 21.46 3.33 6.50
N THR A 248 21.93 4.54 6.18
CA THR A 248 23.12 5.12 6.78
C THR A 248 22.96 5.31 8.28
N VAL A 249 21.89 5.98 8.72
CA VAL A 249 21.66 6.26 10.15
C VAL A 249 21.64 4.99 11.00
N MET A 250 20.96 3.94 10.53
CA MET A 250 20.88 2.66 11.26
C MET A 250 22.22 1.93 11.28
N THR A 251 22.94 1.94 10.14
CA THR A 251 24.25 1.29 10.04
C THR A 251 25.26 1.94 10.98
N ASP A 252 25.31 3.28 11.00
CA ASP A 252 26.22 4.02 11.89
C ASP A 252 25.88 3.80 13.36
N ALA A 253 24.60 3.86 13.73
CA ALA A 253 24.17 3.61 15.10
C ALA A 253 24.50 2.19 15.57
N ILE A 254 24.32 1.18 14.71
CA ILE A 254 24.70 -0.21 14.99
C ILE A 254 26.23 -0.33 15.10
N GLY A 255 26.97 0.38 14.23
CA GLY A 255 28.43 0.43 14.28
C GLY A 255 28.95 0.95 15.63
N HIS A 256 28.43 2.08 16.13
CA HIS A 256 28.76 2.63 17.44
C HIS A 256 28.45 1.64 18.57
N TYR A 257 27.26 1.00 18.54
CA TYR A 257 26.94 -0.03 19.53
C TYR A 257 27.94 -1.19 19.52
N VAL A 258 28.38 -1.64 18.34
CA VAL A 258 29.38 -2.70 18.21
C VAL A 258 30.74 -2.26 18.82
N GLU A 259 31.13 -1.01 18.58
CA GLU A 259 32.38 -0.44 19.15
C GLU A 259 32.30 -0.35 20.66
N ASP A 260 31.24 0.19 21.23
CA ASP A 260 31.01 0.34 22.66
C ASP A 260 31.06 -1.01 23.39
N VAL A 261 30.39 -2.03 22.84
CA VAL A 261 30.43 -3.39 23.41
C VAL A 261 31.85 -3.97 23.37
N LYS A 262 32.58 -3.82 22.26
CA LYS A 262 33.93 -4.36 22.11
C LYS A 262 34.96 -3.66 22.99
N ASN A 263 34.74 -2.37 23.28
CA ASN A 263 35.61 -1.56 24.14
C ASN A 263 35.21 -1.63 25.63
N CYS A 264 34.17 -2.44 25.97
CA CYS A 264 33.63 -2.54 27.33
C CYS A 264 33.08 -1.19 27.87
N ASP A 265 32.63 -0.31 27.00
CA ASP A 265 31.99 0.96 27.36
C ASP A 265 30.45 0.80 27.55
N PHE A 266 29.86 -0.22 26.91
CA PHE A 266 28.48 -0.62 27.14
C PHE A 266 28.39 -2.10 27.58
N PRO A 267 27.62 -2.43 28.66
CA PRO A 267 27.02 -1.49 29.62
C PRO A 267 28.07 -0.94 30.59
N ASN A 268 27.93 0.33 30.96
CA ASN A 268 28.74 0.94 32.03
C ASN A 268 28.03 0.82 33.39
N GLU A 269 28.65 1.41 34.47
CA GLU A 269 28.12 1.32 35.83
C GLU A 269 26.70 1.87 36.00
N LYS A 270 26.29 2.86 35.17
CA LYS A 270 24.94 3.45 35.21
C LYS A 270 23.87 2.59 34.51
N GLU A 271 24.29 1.67 33.69
CA GLU A 271 23.47 0.76 32.92
C GLU A 271 23.48 -0.67 33.47
N SER A 272 24.21 -0.89 34.58
CA SER A 272 24.31 -2.19 35.26
C SER A 272 23.46 -2.24 36.54
N TYR A 273 22.98 -3.44 36.91
CA TYR A 273 22.18 -3.69 38.10
C TYR A 273 22.99 -4.38 39.19
#